data_657ee79966e82275fcdd9513cc41a542
#
_entry.id   657ee79966e82275fcdd9513cc41a542
#
_cell.length_a   1.000
_cell.length_b   1.000
_cell.length_c   1.000
_cell.angle_alpha   90.00
_cell.angle_beta   90.00
_cell.angle_gamma   90.00
#
_symmetry.space_group_name_H-M   'P 1'
#
loop_
_entity.id
_entity.type
_entity.pdbx_description
1 polymer ?
#
loop_
_entity_poly.entity_id
_entity_poly.type
_entity_poly.pdbx_seq_one_letter_code
_entity_poly.pdbx_strand_id
1 'polypeptide(L)'
;LDAMTDILQKPVFAVVTGALDVVARGYSYDDVFRYLKTGLAGVSRGECDELENYVLKWGIKGNRWTAKADWDMHPRGYGFPMTGPDREWIARVNEVRRKVVGPLEGLRKNRDRTGRGQAMALYRFLESIRLPEQLAERSERLRARGELKRAEEYGQLWEILCGVLDQFVEILG
;
A
#
# COMPACT_ATOMS: atom_id res chain seq x y z
N LEU A 1 -3.41 -27.59 -4.60
CA LEU A 1 -4.04 -26.28 -4.63
C LEU A 1 -4.17 -25.82 -6.05
N ASP A 2 -5.36 -25.47 -6.43
CA ASP A 2 -5.65 -25.18 -7.81
C ASP A 2 -5.14 -23.79 -8.24
N ALA A 3 -5.04 -23.60 -9.55
CA ALA A 3 -4.55 -22.38 -10.16
C ALA A 3 -5.39 -21.14 -9.80
N MET A 4 -6.67 -21.33 -9.44
CA MET A 4 -7.57 -20.23 -9.04
C MET A 4 -7.17 -19.61 -7.70
N THR A 5 -6.82 -20.44 -6.71
CA THR A 5 -6.34 -19.95 -5.41
C THR A 5 -5.05 -19.15 -5.58
N ASP A 6 -4.12 -19.64 -6.41
CA ASP A 6 -2.88 -18.93 -6.71
C ASP A 6 -3.14 -17.58 -7.36
N ILE A 7 -4.07 -17.49 -8.31
CA ILE A 7 -4.43 -16.24 -8.98
C ILE A 7 -5.02 -15.24 -7.96
N LEU A 8 -5.88 -15.71 -7.05
CA LEU A 8 -6.50 -14.85 -6.04
C LEU A 8 -5.51 -14.36 -4.98
N GLN A 9 -4.48 -15.14 -4.69
CA GLN A 9 -3.44 -14.77 -3.73
C GLN A 9 -2.43 -13.76 -4.29
N LYS A 10 -2.25 -13.70 -5.60
CA LYS A 10 -1.27 -12.81 -6.24
C LYS A 10 -1.35 -11.35 -5.81
N PRO A 11 -2.55 -10.69 -5.77
CA PRO A 11 -2.62 -9.31 -5.31
C PRO A 11 -2.19 -9.12 -3.86
N VAL A 12 -2.51 -10.07 -2.99
CA VAL A 12 -2.12 -10.04 -1.57
C VAL A 12 -0.60 -10.18 -1.45
N PHE A 13 0.01 -11.11 -2.18
CA PHE A 13 1.47 -11.24 -2.22
C PHE A 13 2.12 -9.98 -2.76
N ALA A 14 1.57 -9.40 -3.83
CA ALA A 14 2.11 -8.21 -4.47
C ALA A 14 2.11 -7.00 -3.52
N VAL A 15 1.06 -6.82 -2.72
CA VAL A 15 1.03 -5.70 -1.77
C VAL A 15 2.03 -5.89 -0.64
N VAL A 16 2.21 -7.11 -0.15
CA VAL A 16 3.19 -7.42 0.90
C VAL A 16 4.61 -7.23 0.40
N THR A 17 4.97 -7.88 -0.71
CA THR A 17 6.32 -7.77 -1.27
C THR A 17 6.61 -6.36 -1.76
N GLY A 18 5.61 -5.69 -2.35
CA GLY A 18 5.73 -4.30 -2.77
C GLY A 18 6.03 -3.37 -1.61
N ALA A 19 5.32 -3.50 -0.51
CA ALA A 19 5.57 -2.69 0.69
C ALA A 19 6.98 -2.91 1.25
N LEU A 20 7.41 -4.16 1.33
CA LEU A 20 8.75 -4.50 1.81
C LEU A 20 9.84 -3.93 0.88
N ASP A 21 9.64 -3.99 -0.42
CA ASP A 21 10.58 -3.42 -1.39
C ASP A 21 10.67 -1.89 -1.28
N VAL A 22 9.54 -1.21 -1.11
CA VAL A 22 9.53 0.25 -0.91
C VAL A 22 10.41 0.63 0.27
N VAL A 23 10.22 -0.04 1.40
CA VAL A 23 10.97 0.24 2.63
C VAL A 23 12.45 -0.15 2.48
N ALA A 24 12.72 -1.32 1.92
CA ALA A 24 14.09 -1.84 1.79
C ALA A 24 14.93 -1.04 0.80
N ARG A 25 14.33 -0.52 -0.26
CA ARG A 25 15.04 0.20 -1.33
C ARG A 25 14.84 1.71 -1.30
N GLY A 26 14.29 2.23 -0.21
CA GLY A 26 14.26 3.65 0.05
C GLY A 26 13.32 4.47 -0.84
N TYR A 27 12.12 3.99 -1.08
CA TYR A 27 11.08 4.73 -1.81
C TYR A 27 11.50 5.09 -3.24
N SER A 28 12.06 4.13 -3.99
CA SER A 28 12.27 4.32 -5.41
C SER A 28 10.93 4.48 -6.14
N TYR A 29 10.93 5.22 -7.26
CA TYR A 29 9.72 5.42 -8.05
C TYR A 29 9.05 4.09 -8.45
N ASP A 30 9.84 3.17 -9.00
CA ASP A 30 9.31 1.90 -9.48
C ASP A 30 8.67 1.08 -8.35
N ASP A 31 9.31 1.03 -7.19
CA ASP A 31 8.81 0.27 -6.05
C ASP A 31 7.52 0.87 -5.49
N VAL A 32 7.50 2.20 -5.30
CA VAL A 32 6.32 2.89 -4.77
C VAL A 32 5.10 2.65 -5.66
N PHE A 33 5.25 2.87 -6.97
CA PHE A 33 4.08 2.77 -7.85
C PHE A 33 3.72 1.32 -8.20
N ARG A 34 4.64 0.38 -8.15
CA ARG A 34 4.30 -1.05 -8.20
C ARG A 34 3.43 -1.42 -6.99
N TYR A 35 3.82 -0.98 -5.81
CA TYR A 35 3.04 -1.18 -4.58
C TYR A 35 1.65 -0.55 -4.67
N LEU A 36 1.56 0.72 -5.06
CA LEU A 36 0.27 1.43 -5.15
C LEU A 36 -0.66 0.83 -6.21
N LYS A 37 -0.10 0.36 -7.32
CA LYS A 37 -0.88 -0.21 -8.44
C LYS A 37 -1.39 -1.62 -8.20
N THR A 38 -1.07 -2.22 -7.04
CA THR A 38 -1.72 -3.48 -6.63
C THR A 38 -3.22 -3.32 -6.40
N GLY A 39 -3.67 -2.09 -6.15
CA GLY A 39 -5.06 -1.79 -5.80
C GLY A 39 -5.42 -2.11 -4.35
N LEU A 40 -4.45 -2.53 -3.53
CA LEU A 40 -4.67 -2.91 -2.12
C LEU A 40 -3.93 -2.01 -1.12
N ALA A 41 -3.24 -0.99 -1.61
CA ALA A 41 -2.42 -0.12 -0.75
C ALA A 41 -3.21 0.96 0.00
N GLY A 42 -4.53 0.99 -0.11
CA GLY A 42 -5.37 1.94 0.60
C GLY A 42 -5.53 3.28 -0.10
N VAL A 43 -5.10 3.40 -1.35
CA VAL A 43 -5.32 4.59 -2.18
C VAL A 43 -6.13 4.22 -3.41
N SER A 44 -6.98 5.14 -3.86
CA SER A 44 -7.77 4.94 -5.07
C SER A 44 -6.89 5.09 -6.31
N ARG A 45 -7.40 4.61 -7.45
CA ARG A 45 -6.71 4.76 -8.72
C ARG A 45 -6.48 6.24 -9.08
N GLY A 46 -7.50 7.07 -8.86
CA GLY A 46 -7.39 8.52 -9.12
C GLY A 46 -6.36 9.18 -8.22
N GLU A 47 -6.34 8.84 -6.94
CA GLU A 47 -5.33 9.32 -6.01
C GLU A 47 -3.92 8.90 -6.44
N CYS A 48 -3.77 7.64 -6.85
CA CYS A 48 -2.49 7.13 -7.35
C CYS A 48 -2.02 7.90 -8.58
N ASP A 49 -2.91 8.15 -9.54
CA ASP A 49 -2.58 8.87 -10.77
C ASP A 49 -2.15 10.32 -10.50
N GLU A 50 -2.87 11.04 -9.64
CA GLU A 50 -2.50 12.40 -9.25
C GLU A 50 -1.14 12.45 -8.55
N LEU A 51 -0.92 11.52 -7.63
CA LEU A 51 0.35 11.41 -6.91
C LEU A 51 1.50 11.09 -7.87
N GLU A 52 1.30 10.16 -8.79
CA GLU A 52 2.32 9.76 -9.76
C GLU A 52 2.73 10.93 -10.66
N ASN A 53 1.77 11.68 -11.15
CA ASN A 53 2.04 12.86 -11.99
C ASN A 53 2.89 13.89 -11.27
N TYR A 54 2.59 14.15 -10.00
CA TYR A 54 3.35 15.10 -9.18
C TYR A 54 4.77 14.59 -8.92
N VAL A 55 4.90 13.33 -8.55
CA VAL A 55 6.19 12.69 -8.26
C VAL A 55 7.10 12.69 -9.48
N LEU A 56 6.55 12.38 -10.67
CA LEU A 56 7.30 12.40 -11.92
C LEU A 56 7.73 13.81 -12.27
N LYS A 57 6.84 14.78 -12.14
CA LYS A 57 7.13 16.17 -12.49
C LYS A 57 8.30 16.73 -11.68
N TRP A 58 8.36 16.41 -10.39
CA TRP A 58 9.34 16.97 -9.46
C TRP A 58 10.46 16.01 -9.09
N GLY A 59 10.50 14.81 -9.69
CA GLY A 59 11.55 13.83 -9.45
C GLY A 59 11.67 13.41 -7.99
N ILE A 60 10.54 13.22 -7.31
CA ILE A 60 10.52 12.89 -5.89
C ILE A 60 10.95 11.45 -5.67
N LYS A 61 11.92 11.25 -4.77
CA LYS A 61 12.42 9.91 -4.40
C LYS A 61 13.08 9.96 -3.03
N GLY A 62 13.26 8.79 -2.43
CA GLY A 62 14.05 8.65 -1.22
C GLY A 62 13.44 9.37 -0.02
N ASN A 63 14.30 10.05 0.72
CA ASN A 63 13.93 10.72 1.97
C ASN A 63 12.88 11.80 1.83
N ARG A 64 12.65 12.32 0.63
CA ARG A 64 11.59 13.29 0.39
C ARG A 64 10.20 12.73 0.66
N TRP A 65 10.03 11.42 0.56
CA TRP A 65 8.79 10.76 0.91
C TRP A 65 8.48 10.82 2.40
N THR A 66 9.49 10.64 3.24
CA THR A 66 9.35 10.52 4.70
C THR A 66 9.68 11.81 5.46
N ALA A 67 10.13 12.86 4.77
CA ALA A 67 10.40 14.16 5.38
C ALA A 67 9.15 14.75 6.00
N LYS A 68 9.31 15.48 7.10
CA LYS A 68 8.19 16.08 7.86
C LYS A 68 7.48 17.18 7.09
N ALA A 69 8.23 17.95 6.31
CA ALA A 69 7.66 19.07 5.56
C ALA A 69 6.79 18.57 4.41
N ASP A 70 5.67 19.23 4.21
CA ASP A 70 4.81 18.97 3.06
C ASP A 70 5.52 19.35 1.75
N TRP A 71 5.17 18.69 0.69
CA TRP A 71 5.59 19.08 -0.65
C TRP A 71 4.85 20.38 -1.02
N ASP A 72 5.58 21.35 -1.58
CA ASP A 72 5.05 22.67 -1.87
C ASP A 72 5.33 23.16 -3.30
N MET A 73 5.88 22.30 -4.14
CA MET A 73 6.17 22.67 -5.52
C MET A 73 4.88 22.82 -6.33
N HIS A 74 4.92 23.72 -7.32
CA HIS A 74 3.74 24.03 -8.11
C HIS A 74 3.27 22.81 -8.93
N PRO A 75 1.96 22.48 -8.93
CA PRO A 75 1.46 21.30 -9.65
C PRO A 75 1.67 21.35 -11.16
N ARG A 76 1.80 22.54 -11.74
CA ARG A 76 2.05 22.70 -13.17
C ARG A 76 3.53 22.87 -13.55
N GLY A 77 4.41 22.99 -12.57
CA GLY A 77 5.85 23.17 -12.80
C GLY A 77 6.34 24.60 -12.53
N TYR A 78 7.54 24.91 -12.98
CA TYR A 78 8.14 26.23 -12.78
C TYR A 78 7.43 27.34 -13.53
N GLY A 79 7.51 28.54 -13.01
CA GLY A 79 7.10 29.76 -13.72
C GLY A 79 5.62 30.09 -13.67
N PHE A 80 4.84 29.33 -12.93
CA PHE A 80 3.41 29.58 -12.76
C PHE A 80 3.13 30.24 -11.40
N PRO A 81 2.27 31.29 -11.34
CA PRO A 81 1.86 31.83 -10.07
C PRO A 81 0.96 30.85 -9.32
N MET A 82 1.14 30.77 -8.01
CA MET A 82 0.35 29.89 -7.16
C MET A 82 -1.06 30.44 -6.96
N THR A 83 -2.06 29.69 -7.35
CA THR A 83 -3.47 30.05 -7.18
C THR A 83 -4.11 29.26 -6.03
N GLY A 84 -5.34 29.64 -5.63
CA GLY A 84 -6.12 28.88 -4.65
C GLY A 84 -6.32 27.41 -5.05
N PRO A 85 -6.82 27.14 -6.28
CA PRO A 85 -6.93 25.75 -6.75
C PRO A 85 -5.62 24.98 -6.76
N ASP A 86 -4.51 25.63 -7.05
CA ASP A 86 -3.18 24.97 -6.98
C ASP A 86 -2.83 24.55 -5.56
N ARG A 87 -3.12 25.39 -4.56
CA ARG A 87 -2.89 25.09 -3.15
C ARG A 87 -3.76 23.92 -2.69
N GLU A 88 -5.02 23.89 -3.11
CA GLU A 88 -5.93 22.79 -2.81
C GLU A 88 -5.43 21.48 -3.41
N TRP A 89 -4.94 21.54 -4.64
CA TRP A 89 -4.39 20.37 -5.33
C TRP A 89 -3.16 19.82 -4.58
N ILE A 90 -2.25 20.70 -4.17
CA ILE A 90 -1.06 20.32 -3.39
C ILE A 90 -1.47 19.71 -2.04
N ALA A 91 -2.48 20.27 -1.39
CA ALA A 91 -3.01 19.73 -0.13
C ALA A 91 -3.52 18.31 -0.31
N ARG A 92 -4.24 18.03 -1.40
CA ARG A 92 -4.71 16.67 -1.71
C ARG A 92 -3.55 15.71 -1.96
N VAL A 93 -2.53 16.14 -2.70
CA VAL A 93 -1.33 15.31 -2.96
C VAL A 93 -0.64 14.97 -1.65
N ASN A 94 -0.50 15.92 -0.75
CA ASN A 94 0.11 15.66 0.57
C ASN A 94 -0.74 14.72 1.42
N GLU A 95 -2.06 14.81 1.35
CA GLU A 95 -2.94 13.85 2.02
C GLU A 95 -2.74 12.42 1.50
N VAL A 96 -2.68 12.27 0.18
CA VAL A 96 -2.43 10.97 -0.45
C VAL A 96 -1.05 10.44 -0.06
N ARG A 97 -0.05 11.31 -0.08
CA ARG A 97 1.29 10.96 0.40
C ARG A 97 1.26 10.40 1.82
N ARG A 98 0.52 11.02 2.73
CA ARG A 98 0.39 10.55 4.11
C ARG A 98 -0.32 9.19 4.19
N LYS A 99 -1.32 8.95 3.35
CA LYS A 99 -1.96 7.64 3.24
C LYS A 99 -0.98 6.55 2.80
N VAL A 100 -0.03 6.90 1.95
CA VAL A 100 1.00 5.96 1.47
C VAL A 100 2.05 5.71 2.55
N VAL A 101 2.63 6.78 3.08
CA VAL A 101 3.78 6.71 4.00
C VAL A 101 3.35 6.21 5.39
N GLY A 102 2.20 6.64 5.89
CA GLY A 102 1.75 6.29 7.24
C GLY A 102 1.82 4.80 7.54
N PRO A 103 1.16 3.94 6.76
CA PRO A 103 1.23 2.50 6.98
C PRO A 103 2.64 1.91 6.87
N LEU A 104 3.46 2.44 5.98
CA LEU A 104 4.83 1.94 5.76
C LEU A 104 5.79 2.31 6.89
N GLU A 105 5.48 3.34 7.67
CA GLU A 105 6.35 3.82 8.76
C GLU A 105 6.61 2.75 9.81
N GLY A 106 5.61 1.95 10.16
CA GLY A 106 5.78 0.85 11.10
C GLY A 106 6.79 -0.19 10.63
N LEU A 107 6.78 -0.49 9.34
CA LEU A 107 7.77 -1.39 8.73
C LEU A 107 9.16 -0.73 8.71
N ARG A 108 9.24 0.51 8.29
CA ARG A 108 10.50 1.23 8.17
C ARG A 108 11.21 1.41 9.51
N LYS A 109 10.44 1.70 10.56
CA LYS A 109 10.97 1.99 11.90
C LYS A 109 11.16 0.74 12.76
N ASN A 110 10.68 -0.41 12.31
CA ASN A 110 10.81 -1.64 13.09
C ASN A 110 12.27 -2.01 13.30
N ARG A 111 12.67 -2.17 14.56
CA ARG A 111 14.03 -2.58 14.94
C ARG A 111 14.08 -3.99 15.50
N ASP A 112 12.93 -4.60 15.73
CA ASP A 112 12.84 -5.97 16.20
C ASP A 112 13.11 -6.92 15.05
N ARG A 113 14.21 -7.66 15.12
CA ARG A 113 14.65 -8.59 14.08
C ARG A 113 14.23 -10.03 14.36
N THR A 114 13.52 -10.27 15.44
CA THR A 114 12.96 -11.61 15.71
C THR A 114 11.85 -11.92 14.71
N GLY A 115 11.58 -13.19 14.47
CA GLY A 115 10.48 -13.61 13.62
C GLY A 115 9.14 -13.05 14.10
N ARG A 116 8.93 -13.06 15.43
CA ARG A 116 7.73 -12.47 16.04
C ARG A 116 7.64 -10.96 15.78
N GLY A 117 8.71 -10.22 15.97
CA GLY A 117 8.72 -8.77 15.76
C GLY A 117 8.46 -8.38 14.32
N GLN A 118 9.03 -9.11 13.38
CA GLN A 118 8.81 -8.90 11.95
C GLN A 118 7.37 -9.24 11.55
N ALA A 119 6.84 -10.35 12.02
CA ALA A 119 5.46 -10.76 11.76
C ALA A 119 4.46 -9.76 12.35
N MET A 120 4.71 -9.25 13.55
CA MET A 120 3.85 -8.24 14.16
C MET A 120 3.87 -6.92 13.41
N ALA A 121 5.04 -6.48 12.95
CA ALA A 121 5.15 -5.26 12.13
C ALA A 121 4.37 -5.40 10.82
N LEU A 122 4.48 -6.55 10.17
CA LEU A 122 3.77 -6.83 8.94
C LEU A 122 2.26 -6.91 9.17
N TYR A 123 1.83 -7.58 10.24
CA TYR A 123 0.41 -7.65 10.61
C TYR A 123 -0.18 -6.25 10.81
N ARG A 124 0.50 -5.40 11.58
CA ARG A 124 0.06 -4.02 11.82
C ARG A 124 -0.01 -3.20 10.54
N PHE A 125 0.96 -3.40 9.65
CA PHE A 125 0.93 -2.77 8.34
C PHE A 125 -0.33 -3.18 7.57
N LEU A 126 -0.62 -4.47 7.49
CA LEU A 126 -1.78 -5.00 6.77
C LEU A 126 -3.10 -4.50 7.35
N GLU A 127 -3.18 -4.38 8.67
CA GLU A 127 -4.34 -3.75 9.31
C GLU A 127 -4.47 -2.28 8.96
N SER A 128 -3.36 -1.55 8.91
CA SER A 128 -3.35 -0.11 8.65
C SER A 128 -3.77 0.23 7.22
N ILE A 129 -3.54 -0.64 6.24
CA ILE A 129 -4.08 -0.49 4.89
C ILE A 129 -5.49 -1.06 4.77
N ARG A 130 -6.06 -1.54 5.85
CA ARG A 130 -7.40 -2.12 5.94
C ARG A 130 -7.57 -3.33 5.01
N LEU A 131 -6.54 -4.17 4.92
CA LEU A 131 -6.59 -5.33 4.04
C LEU A 131 -7.74 -6.28 4.36
N PRO A 132 -8.01 -6.64 5.65
CA PRO A 132 -9.13 -7.53 5.94
C PRO A 132 -10.46 -6.94 5.46
N GLU A 133 -10.71 -5.65 5.66
CA GLU A 133 -11.92 -4.99 5.20
C GLU A 133 -12.00 -4.93 3.68
N GLN A 134 -10.90 -4.66 3.00
CA GLN A 134 -10.85 -4.64 1.54
C GLN A 134 -11.17 -6.00 0.94
N LEU A 135 -10.64 -7.07 1.53
CA LEU A 135 -10.90 -8.44 1.07
C LEU A 135 -12.36 -8.83 1.31
N ALA A 136 -12.92 -8.45 2.46
CA ALA A 136 -14.33 -8.69 2.77
C ALA A 136 -15.25 -7.96 1.78
N GLU A 137 -14.95 -6.71 1.46
CA GLU A 137 -15.72 -5.93 0.48
C GLU A 137 -15.67 -6.57 -0.91
N ARG A 138 -14.51 -7.06 -1.34
CA ARG A 138 -14.38 -7.76 -2.62
C ARG A 138 -15.19 -9.06 -2.62
N SER A 139 -15.17 -9.80 -1.52
CA SER A 139 -15.99 -11.00 -1.35
C SER A 139 -17.47 -10.69 -1.54
N GLU A 140 -17.96 -9.64 -0.88
CA GLU A 140 -19.36 -9.23 -0.98
C GLU A 140 -19.76 -8.80 -2.39
N ARG A 141 -18.90 -8.07 -3.09
CA ARG A 141 -19.15 -7.69 -4.48
C ARG A 141 -19.23 -8.90 -5.41
N LEU A 142 -18.38 -9.89 -5.23
CA LEU A 142 -18.42 -11.13 -6.00
C LEU A 142 -19.69 -11.93 -5.71
N ARG A 143 -20.10 -11.98 -4.43
CA ARG A 143 -21.34 -12.63 -4.01
C ARG A 143 -22.56 -11.98 -4.68
N ALA A 144 -22.59 -10.66 -4.71
CA ALA A 144 -23.66 -9.90 -5.34
C ALA A 144 -23.78 -10.16 -6.85
N ARG A 145 -22.66 -10.54 -7.50
CA ARG A 145 -22.64 -10.93 -8.92
C ARG A 145 -22.96 -12.41 -9.16
N GLY A 146 -23.21 -13.18 -8.10
CA GLY A 146 -23.43 -14.62 -8.21
C GLY A 146 -22.17 -15.45 -8.32
N GLU A 147 -20.98 -14.86 -8.19
CA GLU A 147 -19.69 -15.56 -8.24
C GLU A 147 -19.35 -16.11 -6.85
N LEU A 148 -20.14 -17.07 -6.38
CA LEU A 148 -20.14 -17.54 -4.99
C LEU A 148 -18.82 -18.22 -4.61
N LYS A 149 -18.23 -19.01 -5.50
CA LYS A 149 -16.97 -19.70 -5.24
C LYS A 149 -15.82 -18.71 -5.05
N ARG A 150 -15.71 -17.73 -5.93
CA ARG A 150 -14.70 -16.70 -5.82
C ARG A 150 -14.90 -15.83 -4.59
N ALA A 151 -16.16 -15.53 -4.24
CA ALA A 151 -16.49 -14.79 -3.03
C ALA A 151 -15.98 -15.50 -1.78
N GLU A 152 -16.22 -16.81 -1.70
CA GLU A 152 -15.75 -17.63 -0.57
C GLU A 152 -14.22 -17.66 -0.50
N GLU A 153 -13.53 -17.83 -1.64
CA GLU A 153 -12.08 -17.82 -1.69
C GLU A 153 -11.49 -16.48 -1.20
N TYR A 154 -12.05 -15.34 -1.62
CA TYR A 154 -11.65 -14.02 -1.12
C TYR A 154 -11.92 -13.86 0.36
N GLY A 155 -13.05 -14.38 0.85
CA GLY A 155 -13.40 -14.32 2.27
C GLY A 155 -12.43 -15.08 3.17
N GLN A 156 -11.70 -16.05 2.64
CA GLN A 156 -10.74 -16.88 3.37
C GLN A 156 -9.31 -16.34 3.35
N LEU A 157 -8.99 -15.40 2.43
CA LEU A 157 -7.61 -14.95 2.22
C LEU A 157 -6.98 -14.33 3.47
N TRP A 158 -7.73 -13.56 4.24
CA TRP A 158 -7.21 -12.94 5.45
C TRP A 158 -6.78 -13.98 6.49
N GLU A 159 -7.61 -14.98 6.72
CA GLU A 159 -7.30 -16.07 7.66
C GLU A 159 -6.10 -16.89 7.21
N ILE A 160 -5.99 -17.15 5.90
CA ILE A 160 -4.84 -17.86 5.32
C ILE A 160 -3.57 -17.05 5.55
N LEU A 161 -3.60 -15.76 5.31
CA LEU A 161 -2.44 -14.88 5.53
C LEU A 161 -2.03 -14.85 6.99
N CYS A 162 -2.98 -14.71 7.91
CA CYS A 162 -2.71 -14.75 9.34
C CYS A 162 -2.08 -16.10 9.76
N GLY A 163 -2.59 -17.20 9.21
CA GLY A 163 -2.02 -18.53 9.45
C GLY A 163 -0.57 -18.64 8.98
N VAL A 164 -0.23 -18.06 7.84
CA VAL A 164 1.15 -18.01 7.34
C VAL A 164 2.05 -17.23 8.28
N LEU A 165 1.58 -16.08 8.78
CA LEU A 165 2.34 -15.27 9.74
C LEU A 165 2.56 -16.01 11.06
N ASP A 166 1.55 -16.72 11.55
CA ASP A 166 1.67 -17.53 12.76
C ASP A 166 2.70 -18.65 12.61
N GLN A 167 2.69 -19.34 11.46
CA GLN A 167 3.68 -20.37 11.15
C GLN A 167 5.10 -19.79 11.10
N PHE A 168 5.24 -18.60 10.52
CA PHE A 168 6.53 -17.91 10.47
C PHE A 168 7.08 -17.65 11.88
N VAL A 169 6.22 -17.22 12.80
CA VAL A 169 6.60 -17.01 14.21
C VAL A 169 7.01 -18.32 14.87
N GLU A 170 6.26 -19.41 14.66
CA GLU A 170 6.59 -20.71 15.25
C GLU A 170 7.94 -21.25 14.77
N ILE A 171 8.26 -21.06 13.49
CA ILE A 171 9.49 -21.61 12.90
C ILE A 171 10.70 -20.73 13.22
N LEU A 172 10.56 -19.42 13.17
CA LEU A 172 11.67 -18.47 13.25
C LEU A 172 11.70 -17.64 14.54
N GLY A 173 10.59 -17.66 15.25
CA GLY A 173 10.39 -16.89 16.46
C GLY A 173 11.41 -17.07 17.51
#